data_79d6e51e29c553504265f12e3a7f716d
#
_entry.id   79d6e51e29c553504265f12e3a7f716d
#
_cell.length_a   1.000
_cell.length_b   1.000
_cell.length_c   1.000
_cell.angle_alpha   90.00
_cell.angle_beta   90.00
_cell.angle_gamma   90.00
#
_symmetry.space_group_name_H-M   'P 1'
#
loop_
_entity.id
_entity.type
_entity.pdbx_description
1 polymer ?
#
loop_
_entity_poly.entity_id
_entity_poly.type
_entity_poly.pdbx_seq_one_letter_code
_entity_poly.pdbx_strand_id
1 'polypeptide(L)'
;MSDSLERLYQAVIAAKDLDPATSRTARLFQRGPSKMAKKLAEEAIEVVIDAVNGKTEAVVRESADLLYNLTVLWASAGVKPEDVWREMKRREEMLGIAEKLPKSADKMPKVLSKALSAKALPKTAAPAVRRRIVALEGRALRKRH
;
A
#
# COMPACT_ATOMS: atom_id res chain seq x y z
N MET A 1 9.98 -16.01 -11.30
CA MET A 1 9.31 -15.21 -10.25
C MET A 1 9.27 -15.89 -8.89
N SER A 2 9.06 -17.19 -8.82
CA SER A 2 9.07 -17.96 -7.58
C SER A 2 10.37 -17.85 -6.77
N ASP A 3 11.51 -17.82 -7.43
CA ASP A 3 12.81 -17.80 -6.79
C ASP A 3 13.09 -16.56 -5.89
N SER A 4 12.72 -15.36 -6.32
CA SER A 4 12.96 -14.14 -5.53
C SER A 4 12.09 -14.07 -4.26
N LEU A 5 10.83 -14.48 -4.35
CA LEU A 5 9.94 -14.48 -3.19
C LEU A 5 10.27 -15.62 -2.22
N GLU A 6 10.71 -16.75 -2.74
CA GLU A 6 11.21 -17.84 -1.91
C GLU A 6 12.48 -17.43 -1.14
N ARG A 7 13.46 -16.80 -1.81
CA ARG A 7 14.64 -16.26 -1.14
C ARG A 7 14.28 -15.23 -0.06
N LEU A 8 13.31 -14.35 -0.36
CA LEU A 8 12.82 -13.38 0.62
C LEU A 8 12.20 -14.09 1.83
N TYR A 9 11.38 -15.12 1.60
CA TYR A 9 10.76 -15.89 2.68
C TYR A 9 11.82 -16.57 3.56
N GLN A 10 12.82 -17.21 2.97
CA GLN A 10 13.91 -17.83 3.71
C GLN A 10 14.71 -16.80 4.52
N ALA A 11 14.98 -15.63 3.94
CA ALA A 11 15.64 -14.53 4.63
C ALA A 11 14.81 -14.01 5.83
N VAL A 12 13.49 -13.91 5.67
CA VAL A 12 12.57 -13.51 6.75
C VAL A 12 12.57 -14.55 7.88
N ILE A 13 12.52 -15.85 7.55
CA ILE A 13 12.60 -16.92 8.53
C ILE A 13 13.95 -16.88 9.28
N ALA A 14 15.05 -16.71 8.58
CA ALA A 14 16.37 -16.61 9.21
C ALA A 14 16.51 -15.37 10.11
N ALA A 15 15.85 -14.27 9.76
CA ALA A 15 15.90 -13.02 10.53
C ALA A 15 14.97 -13.00 11.74
N LYS A 16 14.05 -13.96 11.86
CA LYS A 16 13.04 -14.01 12.93
C LYS A 16 13.69 -14.02 14.33
N ASP A 17 14.75 -14.78 14.50
CA ASP A 17 15.40 -15.04 15.79
C ASP A 17 16.65 -14.15 16.01
N LEU A 18 16.86 -13.15 15.15
CA LEU A 18 17.93 -12.15 15.32
C LEU A 18 17.60 -11.17 16.43
N ASP A 19 18.61 -10.38 16.85
CA ASP A 19 18.42 -9.32 17.83
C ASP A 19 17.47 -8.22 17.28
N PRO A 20 16.33 -7.96 17.96
CA PRO A 20 15.39 -6.91 17.56
C PRO A 20 15.98 -5.50 17.57
N ALA A 21 17.08 -5.26 18.29
CA ALA A 21 17.76 -3.97 18.29
C ALA A 21 18.40 -3.67 16.93
N THR A 22 18.88 -4.70 16.24
CA THR A 22 19.61 -4.58 14.97
C THR A 22 18.79 -5.03 13.76
N SER A 23 17.82 -5.96 13.96
CA SER A 23 16.98 -6.51 12.89
C SER A 23 15.58 -5.92 12.89
N ARG A 24 15.21 -5.23 11.80
CA ARG A 24 13.84 -4.74 11.58
C ARG A 24 12.82 -5.89 11.53
N THR A 25 13.18 -7.00 10.91
CA THR A 25 12.34 -8.19 10.81
C THR A 25 12.09 -8.83 12.17
N ALA A 26 13.15 -9.07 12.96
CA ALA A 26 13.02 -9.58 14.32
C ALA A 26 12.14 -8.68 15.20
N ARG A 27 12.27 -7.36 15.05
CA ARG A 27 11.44 -6.37 15.75
C ARG A 27 9.96 -6.46 15.36
N LEU A 28 9.66 -6.75 14.09
CA LEU A 28 8.28 -6.97 13.66
C LEU A 28 7.70 -8.25 14.27
N PHE A 29 8.47 -9.34 14.31
CA PHE A 29 8.04 -10.58 14.99
C PHE A 29 7.78 -10.35 16.48
N GLN A 30 8.65 -9.62 17.16
CA GLN A 30 8.47 -9.25 18.56
C GLN A 30 7.18 -8.44 18.80
N ARG A 31 6.81 -7.55 17.86
CA ARG A 31 5.60 -6.72 17.96
C ARG A 31 4.31 -7.47 17.62
N GLY A 32 4.43 -8.65 17.03
CA GLY A 32 3.34 -9.57 16.78
C GLY A 32 2.50 -9.31 15.53
N PRO A 33 1.53 -10.22 15.27
CA PRO A 33 0.76 -10.25 14.02
C PRO A 33 -0.05 -8.97 13.75
N SER A 34 -0.59 -8.32 14.78
CA SER A 34 -1.37 -7.09 14.62
C SER A 34 -0.54 -5.96 14.03
N LYS A 35 0.73 -5.84 14.44
CA LYS A 35 1.64 -4.83 13.88
C LYS A 35 2.06 -5.17 12.46
N MET A 36 2.29 -6.45 12.18
CA MET A 36 2.59 -6.93 10.82
C MET A 36 1.43 -6.64 9.87
N ALA A 37 0.19 -6.98 10.26
CA ALA A 37 -1.00 -6.71 9.48
C ALA A 37 -1.22 -5.21 9.22
N LYS A 38 -0.97 -4.37 10.24
CA LYS A 38 -1.03 -2.91 10.09
C LYS A 38 -0.02 -2.42 9.06
N LYS A 39 1.23 -2.89 9.12
CA LYS A 39 2.27 -2.51 8.16
C LYS A 39 1.90 -2.93 6.74
N LEU A 40 1.45 -4.16 6.55
CA LEU A 40 1.00 -4.64 5.25
C LEU A 40 -0.13 -3.75 4.67
N ALA A 41 -1.09 -3.35 5.49
CA ALA A 41 -2.18 -2.46 5.07
C ALA A 41 -1.68 -1.05 4.71
N GLU A 42 -0.70 -0.51 5.44
CA GLU A 42 -0.06 0.77 5.15
C GLU A 42 0.61 0.74 3.77
N GLU A 43 1.44 -0.25 3.48
CA GLU A 43 2.14 -0.38 2.19
C GLU A 43 1.15 -0.60 1.02
N ALA A 44 0.09 -1.39 1.24
CA ALA A 44 -0.94 -1.57 0.23
C ALA A 44 -1.65 -0.25 -0.14
N ILE A 45 -1.91 0.61 0.84
CA ILE A 45 -2.51 1.93 0.63
C ILE A 45 -1.53 2.85 -0.11
N GLU A 46 -0.24 2.81 0.24
CA GLU A 46 0.80 3.61 -0.42
C GLU A 46 0.95 3.23 -1.90
N VAL A 47 0.94 1.94 -2.23
CA VAL A 47 0.89 1.47 -3.63
C VAL A 47 -0.31 2.07 -4.37
N VAL A 48 -1.51 2.05 -3.77
CA VAL A 48 -2.73 2.58 -4.40
C VAL A 48 -2.64 4.08 -4.62
N ILE A 49 -2.19 4.84 -3.62
CA ILE A 49 -2.05 6.30 -3.69
C ILE A 49 -1.06 6.69 -4.80
N ASP A 50 0.10 6.04 -4.84
CA ASP A 50 1.13 6.37 -5.81
C ASP A 50 0.73 5.95 -7.23
N ALA A 51 0.01 4.83 -7.39
CA ALA A 51 -0.53 4.41 -8.68
C ALA A 51 -1.56 5.42 -9.23
N VAL A 52 -2.49 5.88 -8.39
CA VAL A 52 -3.50 6.89 -8.79
C VAL A 52 -2.84 8.22 -9.15
N ASN A 53 -1.72 8.56 -8.50
CA ASN A 53 -0.96 9.78 -8.78
C ASN A 53 0.04 9.63 -9.94
N GLY A 54 0.10 8.48 -10.62
CA GLY A 54 0.99 8.24 -11.75
C GLY A 54 2.49 8.15 -11.41
N LYS A 55 2.83 7.89 -10.14
CA LYS A 55 4.22 7.83 -9.67
C LYS A 55 4.79 6.43 -9.82
N THR A 56 5.12 6.02 -11.02
CA THR A 56 5.56 4.65 -11.35
C THR A 56 6.71 4.14 -10.49
N GLU A 57 7.75 4.95 -10.27
CA GLU A 57 8.90 4.53 -9.46
C GLU A 57 8.54 4.32 -7.98
N ALA A 58 7.64 5.14 -7.45
CA ALA A 58 7.14 4.96 -6.09
C ALA A 58 6.30 3.68 -5.99
N VAL A 59 5.43 3.40 -6.97
CA VAL A 59 4.67 2.13 -7.04
C VAL A 59 5.60 0.93 -6.99
N VAL A 60 6.74 0.96 -7.69
CA VAL A 60 7.72 -0.14 -7.68
C VAL A 60 8.29 -0.34 -6.26
N ARG A 61 8.70 0.75 -5.59
CA ARG A 61 9.25 0.67 -4.24
C ARG A 61 8.23 0.16 -3.23
N GLU A 62 7.05 0.78 -3.21
CA GLU A 62 5.97 0.40 -2.27
C GLU A 62 5.46 -1.03 -2.53
N SER A 63 5.50 -1.50 -3.79
CA SER A 63 5.20 -2.90 -4.11
C SER A 63 6.23 -3.87 -3.54
N ALA A 64 7.51 -3.51 -3.52
CA ALA A 64 8.54 -4.32 -2.89
C ALA A 64 8.35 -4.36 -1.35
N ASP A 65 8.03 -3.23 -0.72
CA ASP A 65 7.72 -3.16 0.71
C ASP A 65 6.43 -3.93 1.05
N LEU A 66 5.44 -3.89 0.18
CA LEU A 66 4.22 -4.71 0.29
C LEU A 66 4.54 -6.21 0.28
N LEU A 67 5.35 -6.67 -0.67
CA LEU A 67 5.77 -8.08 -0.75
C LEU A 67 6.58 -8.50 0.47
N TYR A 68 7.47 -7.64 0.96
CA TYR A 68 8.22 -7.89 2.19
C TYR A 68 7.28 -8.06 3.40
N ASN A 69 6.37 -7.12 3.62
CA ASN A 69 5.44 -7.18 4.77
C ASN A 69 4.45 -8.35 4.64
N LEU A 70 4.04 -8.71 3.43
CA LEU A 70 3.22 -9.90 3.15
C LEU A 70 3.98 -11.18 3.52
N THR A 71 5.24 -11.28 3.15
CA THR A 71 6.10 -12.42 3.45
C THR A 71 6.32 -12.58 4.97
N VAL A 72 6.53 -11.48 5.70
CA VAL A 72 6.63 -11.48 7.17
C VAL A 72 5.33 -11.98 7.79
N LEU A 73 4.17 -11.54 7.29
CA LEU A 73 2.87 -11.98 7.78
C LEU A 73 2.64 -13.47 7.48
N TRP A 74 3.00 -13.96 6.30
CA TRP A 74 2.95 -15.38 5.96
C TRP A 74 3.78 -16.21 6.95
N ALA A 75 5.02 -15.82 7.17
CA ALA A 75 5.90 -16.50 8.10
C ALA A 75 5.33 -16.54 9.52
N SER A 76 4.70 -15.47 9.97
CA SER A 76 4.01 -15.40 11.26
C SER A 76 2.76 -16.30 11.32
N ALA A 77 2.04 -16.43 10.22
CA ALA A 77 0.82 -17.23 10.10
C ALA A 77 1.09 -18.71 9.77
N GLY A 78 2.35 -19.11 9.58
CA GLY A 78 2.71 -20.47 9.17
C GLY A 78 2.37 -20.79 7.71
N VAL A 79 2.16 -19.78 6.89
CA VAL A 79 1.91 -19.92 5.45
C VAL A 79 3.23 -19.94 4.70
N LYS A 80 3.40 -20.91 3.81
CA LYS A 80 4.58 -21.00 2.93
C LYS A 80 4.25 -20.47 1.53
N PRO A 81 5.22 -19.91 0.81
CA PRO A 81 5.02 -19.46 -0.57
C PRO A 81 4.44 -20.55 -1.47
N GLU A 82 4.88 -21.81 -1.30
CA GLU A 82 4.41 -22.95 -2.10
C GLU A 82 2.90 -23.20 -1.91
N ASP A 83 2.36 -22.95 -0.74
CA ASP A 83 0.92 -23.12 -0.48
C ASP A 83 0.12 -22.10 -1.27
N VAL A 84 0.63 -20.87 -1.36
CA VAL A 84 0.02 -19.80 -2.16
C VAL A 84 0.12 -20.13 -3.66
N TRP A 85 1.27 -20.61 -4.13
CA TRP A 85 1.44 -20.99 -5.52
C TRP A 85 0.56 -22.17 -5.91
N ARG A 86 0.38 -23.13 -5.02
CA ARG A 86 -0.54 -24.24 -5.23
C ARG A 86 -1.98 -23.76 -5.38
N GLU A 87 -2.42 -22.83 -4.56
CA GLU A 87 -3.74 -22.23 -4.67
C GLU A 87 -3.89 -21.39 -5.96
N MET A 88 -2.87 -20.63 -6.35
CA MET A 88 -2.87 -19.91 -7.63
C MET A 88 -2.99 -20.86 -8.81
N LYS A 89 -2.22 -21.95 -8.82
CA LYS A 89 -2.30 -22.98 -9.85
C LYS A 89 -3.68 -23.64 -9.92
N ARG A 90 -4.28 -23.95 -8.77
CA ARG A 90 -5.65 -24.47 -8.69
C ARG A 90 -6.66 -23.50 -9.32
N ARG A 91 -6.53 -22.20 -9.08
CA ARG A 91 -7.39 -21.18 -9.68
C ARG A 91 -7.19 -21.08 -11.19
N GLU A 92 -5.97 -21.13 -11.63
CA GLU A 92 -5.63 -21.13 -13.05
C GLU A 92 -6.27 -22.31 -13.81
N GLU A 93 -6.19 -23.51 -13.22
CA GLU A 93 -6.80 -24.72 -13.80
C GLU A 93 -8.33 -24.66 -13.83
N MET A 94 -8.97 -24.00 -12.86
CA MET A 94 -10.44 -23.93 -12.76
C MET A 94 -11.06 -22.80 -13.59
N LEU A 95 -10.43 -21.62 -13.62
CA LEU A 95 -11.04 -20.38 -14.11
C LEU A 95 -10.17 -19.62 -15.12
N GLY A 96 -8.94 -20.07 -15.33
CA GLY A 96 -7.91 -19.28 -16.00
C GLY A 96 -7.22 -18.29 -15.05
N ILE A 97 -5.98 -17.92 -15.38
CA ILE A 97 -5.11 -17.15 -14.49
C ILE A 97 -5.61 -15.71 -14.22
N ALA A 98 -6.33 -15.15 -15.18
CA ALA A 98 -6.86 -13.78 -15.11
C ALA A 98 -8.21 -13.69 -14.41
N GLU A 99 -8.88 -14.82 -14.14
CA GLU A 99 -10.20 -14.84 -13.52
C GLU A 99 -10.09 -14.82 -12.00
N LYS A 100 -10.94 -13.99 -11.39
CA LYS A 100 -11.01 -13.86 -9.95
C LYS A 100 -12.12 -14.75 -9.41
N LEU A 101 -11.79 -15.61 -8.45
CA LEU A 101 -12.81 -16.37 -7.73
C LEU A 101 -13.81 -15.42 -7.07
N PRO A 102 -15.14 -15.71 -7.14
CA PRO A 102 -16.14 -15.00 -6.37
C PRO A 102 -15.74 -15.02 -4.89
N LYS A 103 -15.76 -13.87 -4.24
CA LYS A 103 -15.55 -13.82 -2.79
C LYS A 103 -16.73 -14.55 -2.15
N SER A 104 -16.46 -15.62 -1.40
CA SER A 104 -17.43 -16.09 -0.42
C SER A 104 -17.79 -14.89 0.47
N ALA A 105 -19.08 -14.77 0.83
CA ALA A 105 -19.62 -13.58 1.49
C ALA A 105 -19.11 -13.31 2.91
N ASP A 106 -17.95 -13.86 3.28
CA ASP A 106 -17.28 -13.59 4.54
C ASP A 106 -16.69 -12.19 4.52
N LYS A 107 -17.36 -11.34 5.29
CA LYS A 107 -17.07 -9.91 5.46
C LYS A 107 -15.61 -9.69 5.80
N MET A 108 -14.99 -8.78 5.08
CA MET A 108 -13.66 -8.23 5.39
C MET A 108 -13.56 -7.89 6.89
N PRO A 109 -12.50 -8.31 7.59
CA PRO A 109 -12.34 -8.01 9.02
C PRO A 109 -12.44 -6.50 9.28
N LYS A 110 -13.21 -6.10 10.29
CA LYS A 110 -13.44 -4.67 10.65
C LYS A 110 -12.15 -3.88 10.88
N VAL A 111 -11.05 -4.55 11.19
CA VAL A 111 -9.72 -3.96 11.38
C VAL A 111 -9.19 -3.35 10.08
N LEU A 112 -9.41 -4.01 8.93
CA LEU A 112 -8.92 -3.53 7.63
C LEU A 112 -9.76 -2.35 7.13
N SER A 113 -11.07 -2.37 7.38
CA SER A 113 -11.96 -1.25 7.02
C SER A 113 -11.65 0.01 7.84
N LYS A 114 -11.27 -0.15 9.12
CA LYS A 114 -10.86 0.96 9.99
C LYS A 114 -9.51 1.55 9.58
N ALA A 115 -8.56 0.74 9.14
CA ALA A 115 -7.26 1.21 8.63
C ALA A 115 -7.41 1.99 7.31
N LEU A 116 -8.29 1.52 6.43
CA LEU A 116 -8.64 2.20 5.17
C LEU A 116 -9.36 3.53 5.41
N SER A 117 -10.27 3.59 6.39
CA SER A 117 -10.98 4.83 6.73
C SER A 117 -10.10 5.85 7.49
N ALA A 118 -9.13 5.40 8.27
CA ALA A 118 -8.22 6.28 9.01
C ALA A 118 -7.15 6.96 8.12
N LYS A 119 -6.86 6.39 6.94
CA LYS A 119 -5.97 6.96 5.90
C LYS A 119 -6.75 7.52 4.70
N ALA A 120 -8.05 7.81 4.85
CA ALA A 120 -8.80 8.55 3.84
C ALA A 120 -8.04 9.83 3.52
N LEU A 121 -7.72 10.01 2.23
CA LEU A 121 -7.01 11.14 1.64
C LEU A 121 -7.43 12.45 2.31
N PRO A 122 -6.50 13.31 2.73
CA PRO A 122 -6.86 14.67 3.04
C PRO A 122 -7.51 15.24 1.78
N LYS A 123 -8.77 15.67 1.91
CA LYS A 123 -9.41 16.47 0.87
C LYS A 123 -8.49 17.67 0.67
N THR A 124 -7.71 17.67 -0.40
CA THR A 124 -7.00 18.86 -0.84
C THR A 124 -8.07 19.88 -1.16
N ALA A 125 -8.35 20.76 -0.20
CA ALA A 125 -9.05 21.98 -0.48
C ALA A 125 -8.20 22.70 -1.53
N ALA A 126 -8.68 22.73 -2.76
CA ALA A 126 -8.10 23.58 -3.78
C ALA A 126 -8.10 25.00 -3.20
N PRO A 127 -6.96 25.73 -3.22
CA PRO A 127 -6.97 27.12 -2.82
C PRO A 127 -7.89 27.87 -3.79
N ALA A 128 -8.97 28.42 -3.25
CA ALA A 128 -9.83 29.33 -3.98
C ALA A 128 -8.97 30.54 -4.35
N VAL A 129 -8.49 30.57 -5.59
CA VAL A 129 -7.88 31.75 -6.17
C VAL A 129 -9.01 32.79 -6.31
N ARG A 130 -9.18 33.60 -5.32
CA ARG A 130 -9.94 34.85 -5.43
C ARG A 130 -9.18 35.73 -6.41
N ARG A 131 -9.59 35.71 -7.69
CA ARG A 131 -9.24 36.76 -8.63
C ARG A 131 -9.85 38.06 -8.12
N ARG A 132 -9.03 38.92 -7.53
CA ARG A 132 -9.37 40.34 -7.35
C ARG A 132 -9.45 40.94 -8.74
N ILE A 133 -10.66 41.22 -9.17
CA ILE A 133 -10.90 42.11 -10.33
C ILE A 133 -10.56 43.50 -9.81
N VAL A 134 -9.40 44.01 -10.18
CA VAL A 134 -9.06 45.44 -10.00
C VAL A 134 -9.80 46.16 -11.08
N ALA A 135 -10.85 46.89 -10.72
CA ALA A 135 -11.51 47.85 -11.60
C ALA A 135 -10.50 48.98 -11.92
N LEU A 136 -10.15 49.08 -13.20
CA LEU A 136 -9.42 50.24 -13.73
C LEU A 136 -10.40 51.40 -13.83
N GLU A 137 -10.40 52.25 -12.79
CA GLU A 137 -11.04 53.54 -12.94
C GLU A 137 -10.29 54.42 -13.94
N GLY A 138 -11.01 54.86 -14.97
CA GLY A 138 -10.53 55.72 -16.01
C GLY A 138 -10.12 57.11 -15.47
N ARG A 139 -8.86 57.44 -15.67
CA ARG A 139 -8.34 58.77 -15.42
C ARG A 139 -8.57 59.64 -16.62
N ALA A 140 -9.53 60.52 -16.54
CA ALA A 140 -9.83 61.54 -17.55
C ALA A 140 -8.63 62.48 -17.81
N LEU A 141 -8.24 62.57 -19.07
CA LEU A 141 -7.29 63.57 -19.57
C LEU A 141 -7.96 64.93 -19.55
N ARG A 142 -7.57 65.81 -18.68
CA ARG A 142 -7.85 67.25 -18.79
C ARG A 142 -6.85 67.88 -19.81
N LYS A 143 -7.39 68.33 -20.91
CA LYS A 143 -6.72 69.32 -21.79
C LYS A 143 -6.56 70.63 -21.05
N ARG A 144 -5.39 71.21 -21.06
CA ARG A 144 -5.14 72.64 -20.86
C ARG A 144 -4.38 73.18 -22.06
N HIS A 145 -4.85 74.38 -22.47
CA HIS A 145 -4.36 75.24 -23.53
C HIS A 145 -2.87 75.49 -23.53
#